data_73e2035871fa61a5397782801c840e07
#
_entry.id   73e2035871fa61a5397782801c840e07
#
_cell.length_a   1.000
_cell.length_b   1.000
_cell.length_c   1.000
_cell.angle_alpha   90.00
_cell.angle_beta   90.00
_cell.angle_gamma   90.00
#
_symmetry.space_group_name_H-M   'P 1'
#
loop_
_entity.id
_entity.type
_entity.pdbx_description
1 polymer ?
#
loop_
_entity_poly.entity_id
_entity_poly.type
_entity_poly.pdbx_seq_one_letter_code
_entity_poly.pdbx_strand_id
1 'polypeptide(L)'
;MKFGDILKSKEAEGKEKHVPIIEIDKGARKGVELVRVIVGKEVPHPNTVEHHIDWVELYGVKKGGQVISLGRATFAPTYTAPNVRFQVPAEGFKAFCALAYCNIHGVWENCIEV
;
A
#
# COMPACT_ATOMS: atom_id res chain seq x y z
N MET A 1 -16.56 14.96 -9.67
CA MET A 1 -15.74 14.35 -8.60
C MET A 1 -14.96 13.18 -9.19
N LYS A 2 -13.67 13.12 -8.89
CA LYS A 2 -12.82 11.99 -9.26
C LYS A 2 -12.47 11.22 -8.00
N PHE A 3 -12.14 9.95 -8.15
CA PHE A 3 -11.81 9.10 -7.02
C PHE A 3 -10.67 9.68 -6.18
N GLY A 4 -9.62 10.18 -6.84
CA GLY A 4 -8.51 10.81 -6.14
C GLY A 4 -8.86 12.04 -5.32
N ASP A 5 -9.98 12.70 -5.61
CA ASP A 5 -10.40 13.90 -4.88
C ASP A 5 -10.94 13.55 -3.48
N ILE A 6 -11.32 12.31 -3.25
CA ILE A 6 -11.96 11.87 -2.00
C ILE A 6 -11.12 10.89 -1.20
N LEU A 7 -10.05 10.36 -1.76
CA LEU A 7 -9.14 9.48 -1.02
C LEU A 7 -8.29 10.30 -0.06
N LYS A 8 -8.06 9.77 1.12
CA LYS A 8 -7.23 10.40 2.12
C LYS A 8 -5.75 10.05 1.89
N SER A 9 -4.88 10.97 2.20
CA SER A 9 -3.43 10.83 2.03
C SER A 9 -2.68 11.41 3.23
N LYS A 10 -1.38 11.63 3.08
CA LYS A 10 -0.51 12.12 4.17
C LYS A 10 -1.04 13.36 4.88
N GLU A 11 -1.63 14.29 4.15
CA GLU A 11 -2.11 15.54 4.72
C GLU A 11 -3.24 15.35 5.72
N ALA A 12 -4.00 14.27 5.60
CA ALA A 12 -5.11 13.95 6.50
C ALA A 12 -4.69 13.07 7.68
N GLU A 13 -3.43 12.59 7.69
CA GLU A 13 -2.97 11.64 8.71
C GLU A 13 -2.70 12.33 10.04
N GLY A 14 -3.28 11.80 11.12
CA GLY A 14 -3.03 12.26 12.49
C GLY A 14 -2.10 11.31 13.24
N LYS A 15 -2.40 11.07 14.51
CA LYS A 15 -1.62 10.16 15.36
C LYS A 15 -1.73 8.71 14.92
N GLU A 16 -2.92 8.31 14.52
CA GLU A 16 -3.15 6.96 14.01
C GLU A 16 -2.72 6.88 12.56
N LYS A 17 -1.92 5.88 12.23
CA LYS A 17 -1.29 5.78 10.92
C LYS A 17 -2.11 4.91 9.98
N HIS A 18 -2.51 5.48 8.85
CA HIS A 18 -3.34 4.83 7.82
C HIS A 18 -2.68 4.82 6.45
N VAL A 19 -1.75 5.74 6.20
CA VAL A 19 -1.12 5.88 4.88
C VAL A 19 -0.29 4.64 4.59
N PRO A 20 -0.55 3.95 3.46
CA PRO A 20 0.26 2.79 3.09
C PRO A 20 1.68 3.23 2.70
N ILE A 21 2.66 2.79 3.44
CA ILE A 21 4.07 3.05 3.15
C ILE A 21 4.54 2.03 2.13
N ILE A 22 5.24 2.49 1.10
CA ILE A 22 5.75 1.65 0.02
C ILE A 22 7.27 1.65 0.11
N GLU A 23 7.85 0.46 0.19
CA GLU A 23 9.31 0.27 0.21
C GLU A 23 9.70 -0.75 -0.85
N ILE A 24 10.87 -0.56 -1.45
CA ILE A 24 11.37 -1.45 -2.49
C ILE A 24 12.64 -2.12 -1.99
N ASP A 25 12.62 -3.45 -1.97
CA ASP A 25 13.76 -4.29 -1.64
C ASP A 25 14.16 -5.11 -2.85
N LYS A 26 15.41 -5.58 -2.86
CA LYS A 26 15.87 -6.49 -3.91
C LYS A 26 15.18 -7.84 -3.75
N GLY A 27 14.70 -8.38 -4.86
CA GLY A 27 14.19 -9.74 -4.90
C GLY A 27 15.30 -10.79 -4.82
N ALA A 28 14.90 -12.04 -4.72
CA ALA A 28 15.83 -13.17 -4.61
C ALA A 28 16.60 -13.43 -5.90
N ARG A 29 16.16 -12.87 -7.03
CA ARG A 29 16.77 -13.07 -8.34
C ARG A 29 17.06 -11.73 -8.99
N LYS A 30 18.07 -11.72 -9.89
CA LYS A 30 18.34 -10.55 -10.72
C LYS A 30 17.09 -10.19 -11.55
N GLY A 31 16.80 -8.90 -11.64
CA GLY A 31 15.67 -8.39 -12.41
C GLY A 31 14.32 -8.46 -11.68
N VAL A 32 14.33 -8.85 -10.41
CA VAL A 32 13.13 -8.94 -9.58
C VAL A 32 13.28 -8.04 -8.36
N GLU A 33 12.23 -7.30 -8.04
CA GLU A 33 12.15 -6.49 -6.83
C GLU A 33 10.99 -6.94 -5.95
N LEU A 34 11.11 -6.67 -4.66
CA LEU A 34 10.02 -6.87 -3.71
C LEU A 34 9.47 -5.49 -3.35
N VAL A 35 8.24 -5.24 -3.72
CA VAL A 35 7.55 -4.00 -3.32
C VAL A 35 6.74 -4.31 -2.08
N ARG A 36 7.11 -3.69 -0.98
CA ARG A 36 6.47 -3.87 0.31
C ARG A 36 5.45 -2.78 0.55
N VAL A 37 4.27 -3.17 1.00
CA VAL A 37 3.25 -2.23 1.44
C VAL A 37 2.98 -2.50 2.91
N ILE A 38 3.14 -1.47 3.74
CA ILE A 38 2.94 -1.58 5.18
C ILE A 38 2.15 -0.39 5.71
N VAL A 39 1.16 -0.66 6.56
CA VAL A 39 0.44 0.37 7.31
C VAL A 39 0.87 0.28 8.77
N GLY A 40 1.30 1.42 9.33
CA GLY A 40 1.72 1.48 10.72
C GLY A 40 3.12 0.93 10.97
N LYS A 41 4.08 1.32 10.14
CA LYS A 41 5.46 0.83 10.24
C LYS A 41 6.12 1.20 11.56
N GLU A 42 6.04 2.47 11.97
CA GLU A 42 6.68 2.94 13.22
C GLU A 42 5.71 2.88 14.39
N VAL A 43 4.48 3.29 14.16
CA VAL A 43 3.40 3.24 15.14
C VAL A 43 2.37 2.25 14.60
N PRO A 44 2.26 1.06 15.17
CA PRO A 44 1.31 0.06 14.66
C PRO A 44 -0.11 0.58 14.63
N HIS A 45 -0.81 0.31 13.53
CA HIS A 45 -2.25 0.55 13.44
C HIS A 45 -2.98 -0.47 14.34
N PRO A 46 -4.10 -0.09 14.97
CA PRO A 46 -4.92 -1.06 15.70
C PRO A 46 -5.23 -2.28 14.83
N ASN A 47 -5.21 -3.44 15.46
CA ASN A 47 -5.49 -4.70 14.77
C ASN A 47 -6.41 -5.56 15.63
N THR A 48 -7.65 -5.09 15.75
CA THR A 48 -8.71 -5.76 16.50
C THR A 48 -9.85 -6.09 15.54
N VAL A 49 -10.79 -6.92 15.96
CA VAL A 49 -11.98 -7.22 15.15
C VAL A 49 -12.75 -5.94 14.82
N GLU A 50 -12.85 -5.02 15.77
CA GLU A 50 -13.61 -3.79 15.61
C GLU A 50 -12.86 -2.73 14.79
N HIS A 51 -11.51 -2.77 14.80
CA HIS A 51 -10.70 -1.73 14.17
C HIS A 51 -9.40 -2.33 13.61
N HIS A 52 -9.30 -2.38 12.30
CA HIS A 52 -8.16 -2.99 11.61
C HIS A 52 -8.04 -2.49 10.17
N ILE A 53 -6.91 -2.75 9.56
CA ILE A 53 -6.72 -2.60 8.11
C ILE A 53 -7.22 -3.88 7.45
N ASP A 54 -8.23 -3.76 6.60
CA ASP A 54 -8.88 -4.89 5.97
C ASP A 54 -8.11 -5.41 4.77
N TRP A 55 -7.62 -4.49 3.93
CA TRP A 55 -6.84 -4.86 2.76
C TRP A 55 -5.91 -3.73 2.32
N VAL A 56 -4.93 -4.11 1.51
CA VAL A 56 -4.11 -3.18 0.73
C VAL A 56 -4.11 -3.61 -0.72
N GLU A 57 -3.95 -2.64 -1.63
CA GLU A 57 -3.81 -2.89 -3.07
C GLU A 57 -2.57 -2.16 -3.56
N LEU A 58 -1.85 -2.79 -4.48
CA LEU A 58 -0.67 -2.20 -5.10
C LEU A 58 -0.88 -2.02 -6.59
N TYR A 59 -0.48 -0.86 -7.09
CA TYR A 59 -0.51 -0.51 -8.50
C TYR A 59 0.87 -0.04 -8.94
N GLY A 60 1.26 -0.44 -10.15
CA GLY A 60 2.46 0.07 -10.78
C GLY A 60 2.10 1.01 -11.92
N VAL A 61 2.83 2.11 -12.04
CA VAL A 61 2.67 3.06 -13.15
C VAL A 61 3.82 2.84 -14.10
N LYS A 62 3.49 2.40 -15.30
CA LYS A 62 4.52 2.15 -16.33
C LYS A 62 5.08 3.45 -16.86
N LYS A 63 6.27 3.40 -17.46
CA LYS A 63 6.93 4.57 -18.04
C LYS A 63 6.07 5.29 -19.06
N GLY A 64 5.20 4.56 -19.75
CA GLY A 64 4.22 5.13 -20.69
C GLY A 64 2.97 5.71 -20.03
N GLY A 65 2.81 5.60 -18.72
CA GLY A 65 1.68 6.14 -17.97
C GLY A 65 0.56 5.16 -17.67
N GLN A 66 0.60 3.95 -18.23
CA GLN A 66 -0.42 2.95 -17.96
C GLN A 66 -0.33 2.46 -16.51
N VAL A 67 -1.47 2.38 -15.84
CA VAL A 67 -1.57 1.88 -14.47
C VAL A 67 -1.92 0.40 -14.50
N ILE A 68 -1.10 -0.40 -13.83
CA ILE A 68 -1.25 -1.86 -13.76
C ILE A 68 -1.62 -2.24 -12.34
N SER A 69 -2.66 -3.06 -12.17
CA SER A 69 -2.96 -3.67 -10.88
C SER A 69 -1.94 -4.78 -10.60
N LEU A 70 -1.19 -4.65 -9.53
CA LEU A 70 -0.15 -5.62 -9.17
C LEU A 70 -0.60 -6.61 -8.11
N GLY A 71 -1.70 -6.34 -7.44
CA GLY A 71 -2.25 -7.30 -6.51
C GLY A 71 -2.94 -6.66 -5.32
N ARG A 72 -3.56 -7.53 -4.53
CA ARG A 72 -4.31 -7.18 -3.33
C ARG A 72 -4.03 -8.21 -2.26
N ALA A 73 -3.87 -7.75 -1.01
CA ALA A 73 -3.78 -8.62 0.14
C ALA A 73 -4.89 -8.27 1.13
N THR A 74 -5.64 -9.27 1.56
CA THR A 74 -6.69 -9.15 2.56
C THR A 74 -6.19 -9.76 3.86
N PHE A 75 -6.46 -9.10 4.97
CA PHE A 75 -5.92 -9.50 6.27
C PHE A 75 -7.00 -10.08 7.16
N ALA A 76 -6.58 -11.01 8.02
CA ALA A 76 -7.43 -11.55 9.08
C ALA A 76 -7.25 -10.67 10.32
N PRO A 77 -8.29 -9.96 10.78
CA PRO A 77 -8.18 -9.10 11.95
C PRO A 77 -7.61 -9.86 13.15
N THR A 78 -6.73 -9.24 13.89
CA THR A 78 -5.99 -9.75 15.04
C THR A 78 -4.89 -10.76 14.72
N TYR A 79 -4.96 -11.45 13.57
CA TYR A 79 -4.00 -12.49 13.23
C TYR A 79 -2.89 -12.06 12.29
N THR A 80 -3.22 -11.27 11.28
CA THR A 80 -2.22 -10.85 10.29
C THR A 80 -2.05 -9.34 10.28
N ALA A 81 -0.80 -8.91 10.25
CA ALA A 81 -0.46 -7.49 10.20
C ALA A 81 -0.52 -6.97 8.75
N PRO A 82 -0.88 -5.70 8.55
CA PRO A 82 -0.91 -5.09 7.21
C PRO A 82 0.50 -4.77 6.71
N ASN A 83 1.25 -5.81 6.37
CA ASN A 83 2.63 -5.75 5.92
C ASN A 83 2.85 -6.88 4.94
N VAL A 84 2.89 -6.57 3.64
CA VAL A 84 2.99 -7.58 2.58
C VAL A 84 4.03 -7.16 1.55
N ARG A 85 4.56 -8.15 0.82
CA ARG A 85 5.49 -7.95 -0.27
C ARG A 85 4.93 -8.54 -1.54
N PHE A 86 5.07 -7.76 -2.63
CA PHE A 86 4.71 -8.19 -3.97
C PHE A 86 5.98 -8.31 -4.79
N GLN A 87 6.14 -9.43 -5.47
CA GLN A 87 7.29 -9.64 -6.35
C GLN A 87 6.99 -9.09 -7.73
N VAL A 88 7.78 -8.13 -8.20
CA VAL A 88 7.55 -7.45 -9.47
C VAL A 88 8.83 -7.40 -10.29
N PRO A 89 8.74 -7.23 -11.63
CA PRO A 89 9.93 -6.95 -12.45
C PRO A 89 10.59 -5.64 -12.01
N ALA A 90 11.92 -5.61 -12.00
CA ALA A 90 12.69 -4.44 -11.58
C ALA A 90 12.59 -3.28 -12.57
N GLU A 91 12.21 -3.54 -13.82
CA GLU A 91 12.18 -2.53 -14.88
C GLU A 91 10.77 -2.28 -15.38
N GLY A 92 10.57 -1.10 -15.97
CA GLY A 92 9.33 -0.76 -16.65
C GLY A 92 8.40 0.13 -15.89
N PHE A 93 8.62 0.33 -14.59
CA PHE A 93 7.78 1.20 -13.76
C PHE A 93 8.48 2.51 -13.43
N LYS A 94 7.72 3.60 -13.41
CA LYS A 94 8.20 4.91 -12.96
C LYS A 94 7.63 5.30 -11.59
N ALA A 95 6.61 4.58 -11.11
CA ALA A 95 6.00 4.85 -9.82
C ALA A 95 5.24 3.62 -9.33
N PHE A 96 5.02 3.56 -8.02
CA PHE A 96 4.10 2.62 -7.40
C PHE A 96 3.12 3.40 -6.53
N CYS A 97 1.87 2.98 -6.56
CA CYS A 97 0.82 3.54 -5.73
C CYS A 97 0.14 2.43 -4.94
N ALA A 98 -0.30 2.75 -3.74
CA ALA A 98 -1.00 1.78 -2.91
C ALA A 98 -2.26 2.40 -2.32
N LEU A 99 -3.25 1.55 -2.09
CA LEU A 99 -4.45 1.85 -1.33
C LEU A 99 -4.46 0.96 -0.09
N ALA A 100 -4.96 1.50 1.02
CA ALA A 100 -5.19 0.74 2.25
C ALA A 100 -6.57 1.08 2.80
N TYR A 101 -7.32 0.07 3.21
CA TYR A 101 -8.66 0.26 3.75
C TYR A 101 -8.70 -0.05 5.24
N CYS A 102 -8.96 1.00 6.03
CA CYS A 102 -9.30 0.89 7.44
C CYS A 102 -10.82 0.79 7.56
N ASN A 103 -11.33 -0.23 8.24
CA ASN A 103 -12.78 -0.43 8.35
C ASN A 103 -13.51 0.70 9.09
N ILE A 104 -12.79 1.52 9.87
CA ILE A 104 -13.37 2.68 10.57
C ILE A 104 -13.11 3.97 9.80
N HIS A 105 -11.88 4.18 9.28
CA HIS A 105 -11.45 5.48 8.76
C HIS A 105 -11.32 5.55 7.23
N GLY A 106 -11.73 4.50 6.52
CA GLY A 106 -11.85 4.55 5.06
C GLY A 106 -10.58 4.21 4.31
N VAL A 107 -10.55 4.60 3.05
CA VAL A 107 -9.47 4.27 2.11
C VAL A 107 -8.45 5.39 2.06
N TRP A 108 -7.18 5.01 2.18
CA TRP A 108 -6.02 5.91 2.18
C TRP A 108 -5.10 5.54 1.03
N GLU A 109 -4.44 6.53 0.46
CA GLU A 109 -3.56 6.34 -0.69
C GLU A 109 -2.16 6.87 -0.43
N ASN A 110 -1.20 6.34 -1.17
CA ASN A 110 0.16 6.88 -1.23
C ASN A 110 0.80 6.42 -2.54
N CYS A 111 1.66 7.26 -3.09
CA CYS A 111 2.47 6.92 -4.27
C CYS A 111 3.92 7.28 -4.00
N ILE A 112 4.82 6.52 -4.61
CA ILE A 112 6.25 6.84 -4.66
C ILE A 112 6.72 6.81 -6.11
N GLU A 113 7.64 7.68 -6.45
CA GLU A 113 8.34 7.62 -7.74
C GLU A 113 9.62 6.80 -7.62
N VAL A 114 9.97 6.12 -8.68
CA VAL A 114 11.18 5.27 -8.70
C VAL A 114 12.05 5.55 -9.91
#